data_fbb3c075b202a1802034729f4c005d53
#
_entry.id   fbb3c075b202a1802034729f4c005d53
#
_cell.length_a   1.000
_cell.length_b   1.000
_cell.length_c   1.000
_cell.angle_alpha   90.00
_cell.angle_beta   90.00
_cell.angle_gamma   90.00
#
_symmetry.space_group_name_H-M   'P 1'
#
loop_
_entity.id
_entity.type
_entity.pdbx_description
1 polymer ?
#
loop_
_entity_poly.entity_id
_entity_poly.type
_entity_poly.pdbx_seq_one_letter_code
_entity_poly.pdbx_strand_id
1 'polypeptide(L)'
;VLGSNILMVSSSPLGLLTVVESPRIPFRYAPGLSLNTRFEPPEQLAVFTDGDGMSVITRFEGDLDALGYMGDVTAALPYALLDAPHVLILGSGAGTDVLLALYNGAGSIDAVELNPQMTNLVTDIYADFAGHLYDDERITIYTQEARSFVAQSKDQYDLIHVALLDSFATSSSGVQALSE
;
A
#
# COMPACT_ATOMS: atom_id res chain seq x y z
N VAL A 1 0.53 -21.62 0.68
CA VAL A 1 0.33 -21.90 -0.76
C VAL A 1 1.45 -22.84 -1.21
N LEU A 2 1.13 -23.87 -2.00
CA LEU A 2 2.13 -24.79 -2.53
C LEU A 2 3.13 -24.03 -3.41
N GLY A 3 4.42 -24.02 -2.99
CA GLY A 3 5.50 -23.36 -3.73
C GLY A 3 5.77 -21.92 -3.33
N SER A 4 5.18 -21.42 -2.24
CA SER A 4 5.56 -20.15 -1.63
C SER A 4 6.63 -20.36 -0.55
N ASN A 5 7.48 -19.35 -0.37
CA ASN A 5 8.52 -19.31 0.65
C ASN A 5 8.23 -18.14 1.60
N ILE A 6 8.37 -18.40 2.90
CA ILE A 6 8.35 -17.33 3.89
C ILE A 6 9.75 -16.71 3.90
N LEU A 7 9.81 -15.42 3.59
CA LEU A 7 11.05 -14.65 3.59
C LEU A 7 11.35 -14.04 4.96
N MET A 8 10.30 -13.61 5.66
CA MET A 8 10.44 -12.94 6.95
C MET A 8 9.19 -13.13 7.80
N VAL A 9 9.40 -13.19 9.11
CA VAL A 9 8.34 -13.13 10.12
C VAL A 9 8.76 -12.13 11.18
N SER A 10 7.89 -11.18 11.50
CA SER A 10 8.13 -10.16 12.53
C SER A 10 6.89 -9.94 13.37
N SER A 11 7.05 -9.95 14.69
CA SER A 11 5.95 -9.81 15.65
C SER A 11 6.02 -8.49 16.41
N SER A 12 4.89 -7.85 16.59
CA SER A 12 4.74 -6.63 17.38
C SER A 12 3.38 -6.60 18.10
N PRO A 13 3.14 -5.61 18.97
CA PRO A 13 1.79 -5.38 19.54
C PRO A 13 0.71 -5.10 18.48
N LEU A 14 1.10 -4.75 17.25
CA LEU A 14 0.20 -4.47 16.12
C LEU A 14 -0.04 -5.68 15.23
N GLY A 15 0.45 -6.86 15.61
CA GLY A 15 0.24 -8.11 14.91
C GLY A 15 1.53 -8.78 14.45
N LEU A 16 1.35 -9.92 13.78
CA LEU A 16 2.40 -10.74 13.18
C LEU A 16 2.48 -10.43 11.68
N LEU A 17 3.56 -9.80 11.25
CA LEU A 17 3.84 -9.62 9.82
C LEU A 17 4.58 -10.84 9.26
N THR A 18 4.11 -11.35 8.14
CA THR A 18 4.75 -12.44 7.40
C THR A 18 4.92 -12.02 5.95
N VAL A 19 6.17 -11.94 5.49
CA VAL A 19 6.50 -11.66 4.09
C VAL A 19 6.70 -12.96 3.35
N VAL A 20 6.01 -13.09 2.21
CA VAL A 20 5.96 -14.32 1.42
C VAL A 20 6.24 -14.01 -0.05
N GLU A 21 7.11 -14.81 -0.66
CA GLU A 21 7.26 -14.87 -2.11
C GLU A 21 6.56 -16.11 -2.68
N SER A 22 6.14 -16.04 -3.93
CA SER A 22 5.53 -17.19 -4.62
C SER A 22 6.06 -17.31 -6.05
N PRO A 23 7.26 -17.90 -6.25
CA PRO A 23 7.92 -17.93 -7.56
C PRO A 23 7.22 -18.83 -8.57
N ARG A 24 6.41 -19.79 -8.13
CA ARG A 24 5.67 -20.70 -9.05
C ARG A 24 4.32 -20.13 -9.48
N ILE A 25 3.65 -19.41 -8.59
CA ILE A 25 2.35 -18.77 -8.83
C ILE A 25 2.49 -17.34 -8.31
N PRO A 26 2.93 -16.39 -9.16
CA PRO A 26 3.16 -15.02 -8.74
C PRO A 26 1.91 -14.39 -8.14
N PHE A 27 2.09 -13.59 -7.11
CA PHE A 27 1.01 -12.75 -6.61
C PHE A 27 0.62 -11.74 -7.67
N ARG A 28 -0.67 -11.48 -7.79
CA ARG A 28 -1.26 -10.48 -8.69
C ARG A 28 -2.32 -9.69 -7.94
N TYR A 29 -1.88 -9.09 -6.85
CA TYR A 29 -2.75 -8.29 -6.01
C TYR A 29 -2.98 -6.92 -6.65
N ALA A 30 -4.16 -6.70 -7.15
CA ALA A 30 -4.61 -5.44 -7.72
C ALA A 30 -6.13 -5.31 -7.52
N PRO A 31 -6.59 -4.95 -6.33
CA PRO A 31 -8.01 -4.81 -6.03
C PRO A 31 -8.69 -3.82 -6.99
N GLY A 32 -9.84 -4.22 -7.52
CA GLY A 32 -10.58 -3.38 -8.47
C GLY A 32 -9.97 -3.27 -9.86
N LEU A 33 -9.02 -4.16 -10.22
CA LEU A 33 -8.44 -4.20 -11.56
C LEU A 33 -9.51 -4.54 -12.61
N SER A 34 -9.51 -3.78 -13.70
CA SER A 34 -10.39 -4.00 -14.83
C SER A 34 -10.13 -5.36 -15.49
N LEU A 35 -11.20 -6.08 -15.84
CA LEU A 35 -11.07 -7.33 -16.62
C LEU A 35 -10.59 -7.07 -18.07
N ASN A 36 -10.60 -5.84 -18.53
CA ASN A 36 -10.15 -5.44 -19.86
C ASN A 36 -8.71 -4.90 -19.87
N THR A 37 -8.03 -4.92 -18.72
CA THR A 37 -6.62 -4.49 -18.65
C THR A 37 -5.75 -5.33 -19.59
N ARG A 38 -4.73 -4.69 -20.16
CA ARG A 38 -3.67 -5.33 -20.97
C ARG A 38 -2.36 -5.44 -20.20
N PHE A 39 -2.34 -4.92 -18.99
CA PHE A 39 -1.16 -4.86 -18.15
C PHE A 39 -1.25 -5.92 -17.05
N GLU A 40 -0.12 -6.45 -16.69
CA GLU A 40 0.00 -7.35 -15.53
C GLU A 40 0.80 -6.63 -14.43
N PRO A 41 0.43 -6.80 -13.15
CA PRO A 41 1.27 -6.32 -12.06
C PRO A 41 2.68 -6.91 -12.16
N PRO A 42 3.74 -6.10 -11.93
CA PRO A 42 5.09 -6.61 -11.71
C PRO A 42 5.14 -7.65 -10.59
N GLU A 43 6.31 -8.25 -10.38
CA GLU A 43 6.52 -9.18 -9.27
C GLU A 43 6.14 -8.53 -7.93
N GLN A 44 5.49 -9.29 -7.07
CA GLN A 44 5.00 -8.84 -5.77
C GLN A 44 5.43 -9.79 -4.66
N LEU A 45 5.84 -9.21 -3.54
CA LEU A 45 5.95 -9.90 -2.26
C LEU A 45 4.68 -9.66 -1.46
N ALA A 46 4.00 -10.71 -1.01
CA ALA A 46 2.84 -10.56 -0.15
C ALA A 46 3.27 -10.32 1.29
N VAL A 47 2.63 -9.38 1.95
CA VAL A 47 2.79 -9.09 3.37
C VAL A 47 1.47 -9.39 4.05
N PHE A 48 1.44 -10.44 4.87
CA PHE A 48 0.27 -10.81 5.64
C PHE A 48 0.37 -10.26 7.06
N THR A 49 -0.73 -9.69 7.54
CA THR A 49 -0.90 -9.32 8.95
C THR A 49 -1.80 -10.36 9.62
N ASP A 50 -1.28 -11.04 10.66
CA ASP A 50 -1.96 -12.11 11.39
C ASP A 50 -2.48 -13.27 10.49
N GLY A 51 -1.86 -13.42 9.32
CA GLY A 51 -2.18 -14.48 8.35
C GLY A 51 -3.42 -14.22 7.50
N ASP A 52 -4.09 -13.08 7.64
CA ASP A 52 -5.33 -12.74 6.93
C ASP A 52 -5.19 -11.47 6.09
N GLY A 53 -5.03 -10.30 6.71
CA GLY A 53 -4.88 -9.04 5.98
C GLY A 53 -3.66 -9.05 5.06
N MET A 54 -3.87 -8.86 3.75
CA MET A 54 -2.80 -8.88 2.75
C MET A 54 -2.54 -7.49 2.18
N SER A 55 -1.29 -7.08 2.23
CA SER A 55 -0.73 -5.99 1.43
C SER A 55 0.37 -6.55 0.53
N VAL A 56 0.85 -5.80 -0.43
CA VAL A 56 1.96 -6.26 -1.29
C VAL A 56 3.03 -5.19 -1.45
N ILE A 57 4.28 -5.61 -1.46
CA ILE A 57 5.40 -4.82 -1.96
C ILE A 57 5.52 -5.15 -3.44
N THR A 58 5.28 -4.17 -4.30
CA THR A 58 5.41 -4.35 -5.75
C THR A 58 6.83 -4.01 -6.18
N ARG A 59 7.43 -4.88 -7.03
CA ARG A 59 8.73 -4.57 -7.63
C ARG A 59 8.62 -3.30 -8.45
N PHE A 60 9.46 -2.35 -8.12
CA PHE A 60 9.55 -1.08 -8.81
C PHE A 60 11.02 -0.74 -9.07
N GLU A 61 11.34 -0.26 -10.25
CA GLU A 61 12.71 0.08 -10.65
C GLU A 61 12.81 1.54 -11.14
N GLY A 62 11.84 2.38 -10.70
CA GLY A 62 11.77 3.79 -11.09
C GLY A 62 11.04 4.03 -12.42
N ASP A 63 10.66 2.99 -13.14
CA ASP A 63 9.91 3.09 -14.39
C ASP A 63 8.39 2.99 -14.13
N LEU A 64 7.71 4.13 -14.22
CA LEU A 64 6.27 4.19 -14.04
C LEU A 64 5.50 3.48 -15.16
N ASP A 65 6.06 3.34 -16.37
CA ASP A 65 5.38 2.65 -17.47
C ASP A 65 5.15 1.15 -17.14
N ALA A 66 6.01 0.56 -16.33
CA ALA A 66 5.85 -0.81 -15.82
C ALA A 66 4.61 -0.97 -14.90
N LEU A 67 4.07 0.13 -14.38
CA LEU A 67 2.91 0.15 -13.50
C LEU A 67 1.59 0.42 -14.26
N GLY A 68 1.54 0.22 -15.57
CA GLY A 68 0.37 0.54 -16.40
C GLY A 68 -0.97 -0.02 -15.90
N TYR A 69 -0.95 -1.15 -15.19
CA TYR A 69 -2.15 -1.74 -14.57
C TYR A 69 -2.79 -0.81 -13.51
N MET A 70 -2.03 0.10 -12.93
CA MET A 70 -2.52 1.04 -11.91
C MET A 70 -3.45 2.12 -12.49
N GLY A 71 -3.42 2.35 -13.81
CA GLY A 71 -4.42 3.16 -14.49
C GLY A 71 -5.76 2.44 -14.68
N ASP A 72 -5.76 1.11 -14.61
CA ASP A 72 -6.92 0.25 -14.86
C ASP A 72 -7.62 -0.24 -13.57
N VAL A 73 -7.20 0.22 -12.39
CA VAL A 73 -7.87 -0.10 -11.12
C VAL A 73 -8.94 0.95 -10.79
N THR A 74 -10.00 0.52 -10.10
CA THR A 74 -11.10 1.43 -9.72
C THR A 74 -10.62 2.64 -8.89
N ALA A 75 -9.61 2.44 -8.06
CA ALA A 75 -9.04 3.49 -7.22
C ALA A 75 -8.30 4.60 -8.01
N ALA A 76 -7.99 4.38 -9.29
CA ALA A 76 -7.41 5.39 -10.17
C ALA A 76 -8.41 6.46 -10.62
N LEU A 77 -9.72 6.17 -10.56
CA LEU A 77 -10.75 7.05 -11.11
C LEU A 77 -10.72 8.49 -10.56
N PRO A 78 -10.57 8.75 -9.26
CA PRO A 78 -10.49 10.12 -8.74
C PRO A 78 -9.33 10.93 -9.33
N TYR A 79 -8.19 10.29 -9.59
CA TYR A 79 -6.99 10.95 -10.11
C TYR A 79 -7.22 11.50 -11.53
N ALA A 80 -8.07 10.84 -12.33
CA ALA A 80 -8.38 11.31 -13.68
C ALA A 80 -9.14 12.67 -13.72
N LEU A 81 -9.64 13.12 -12.58
CA LEU A 81 -10.36 14.39 -12.42
C LEU A 81 -9.49 15.51 -11.85
N LEU A 82 -8.25 15.22 -11.49
CA LEU A 82 -7.34 16.12 -10.76
C LEU A 82 -6.06 16.33 -11.59
N ASP A 83 -5.42 17.46 -11.37
CA ASP A 83 -4.14 17.80 -12.02
C ASP A 83 -3.08 17.95 -10.93
N ALA A 84 -2.09 17.07 -10.94
CA ALA A 84 -0.99 17.01 -9.98
C ALA A 84 -1.45 17.17 -8.50
N PRO A 85 -2.43 16.35 -8.02
CA PRO A 85 -3.04 16.55 -6.72
C PRO A 85 -2.06 16.39 -5.55
N HIS A 86 -2.31 17.12 -4.46
CA HIS A 86 -1.76 16.80 -3.14
C HIS A 86 -2.64 15.72 -2.51
N VAL A 87 -2.07 14.55 -2.30
CA VAL A 87 -2.80 13.34 -1.87
C VAL A 87 -2.44 12.95 -0.44
N LEU A 88 -3.46 12.73 0.39
CA LEU A 88 -3.29 12.07 1.68
C LEU A 88 -3.71 10.60 1.54
N ILE A 89 -2.81 9.67 1.88
CA ILE A 89 -3.10 8.24 1.92
C ILE A 89 -3.13 7.78 3.37
N LEU A 90 -4.28 7.27 3.82
CA LEU A 90 -4.47 6.73 5.16
C LEU A 90 -4.43 5.20 5.13
N GLY A 91 -3.43 4.63 5.79
CA GLY A 91 -3.15 3.19 5.78
C GLY A 91 -2.34 2.76 4.56
N SER A 92 -1.19 3.39 4.32
CA SER A 92 -0.38 3.14 3.11
C SER A 92 0.15 1.71 2.98
N GLY A 93 0.13 0.93 4.07
CA GLY A 93 0.55 -0.47 4.06
C GLY A 93 1.93 -0.65 3.46
N ALA A 94 2.06 -1.62 2.57
CA ALA A 94 3.31 -1.91 1.87
C ALA A 94 3.54 -1.05 0.60
N GLY A 95 2.85 0.09 0.45
CA GLY A 95 3.14 1.12 -0.56
C GLY A 95 2.37 1.02 -1.88
N THR A 96 1.42 0.10 -2.02
CA THR A 96 0.65 -0.06 -3.27
C THR A 96 -0.09 1.22 -3.66
N ASP A 97 -0.80 1.86 -2.70
CA ASP A 97 -1.57 3.06 -2.99
C ASP A 97 -0.68 4.30 -3.19
N VAL A 98 0.55 4.27 -2.66
CA VAL A 98 1.57 5.28 -2.93
C VAL A 98 2.04 5.18 -4.39
N LEU A 99 2.35 3.96 -4.87
CA LEU A 99 2.67 3.74 -6.28
C LEU A 99 1.50 4.11 -7.19
N LEU A 100 0.26 3.80 -6.78
CA LEU A 100 -0.95 4.20 -7.52
C LEU A 100 -1.03 5.73 -7.67
N ALA A 101 -0.80 6.47 -6.60
CA ALA A 101 -0.82 7.93 -6.62
C ALA A 101 0.29 8.49 -7.52
N LEU A 102 1.51 7.96 -7.42
CA LEU A 102 2.63 8.35 -8.28
C LEU A 102 2.33 8.09 -9.75
N TYR A 103 1.87 6.88 -10.09
CA TYR A 103 1.53 6.51 -11.46
C TYR A 103 0.48 7.43 -12.06
N ASN A 104 -0.52 7.81 -11.27
CA ASN A 104 -1.60 8.70 -11.72
C ASN A 104 -1.28 10.18 -11.55
N GLY A 105 -0.02 10.57 -11.39
CA GLY A 105 0.46 11.93 -11.50
C GLY A 105 0.26 12.80 -10.26
N ALA A 106 0.19 12.22 -9.07
CA ALA A 106 0.18 13.02 -7.83
C ALA A 106 1.40 13.95 -7.77
N GLY A 107 1.17 15.21 -7.43
CA GLY A 107 2.21 16.21 -7.27
C GLY A 107 2.95 16.10 -5.94
N SER A 108 2.23 15.70 -4.88
CA SER A 108 2.79 15.36 -3.57
C SER A 108 1.90 14.35 -2.84
N ILE A 109 2.51 13.55 -1.98
CA ILE A 109 1.86 12.43 -1.29
C ILE A 109 2.28 12.43 0.18
N ASP A 110 1.32 12.56 1.08
CA ASP A 110 1.48 12.27 2.49
C ASP A 110 0.91 10.88 2.78
N ALA A 111 1.79 9.92 3.07
CA ALA A 111 1.43 8.55 3.36
C ALA A 111 1.47 8.29 4.87
N VAL A 112 0.37 7.81 5.43
CA VAL A 112 0.25 7.54 6.87
C VAL A 112 0.08 6.05 7.09
N GLU A 113 0.97 5.46 7.89
CA GLU A 113 0.93 4.05 8.27
C GLU A 113 1.07 3.92 9.80
N LEU A 114 0.22 3.09 10.39
CA LEU A 114 0.23 2.88 11.84
C LEU A 114 1.40 1.99 12.28
N ASN A 115 1.70 0.95 11.49
CA ASN A 115 2.65 -0.09 11.87
C ASN A 115 4.07 0.26 11.42
N PRO A 116 4.99 0.63 12.35
CA PRO A 116 6.36 0.96 12.00
C PRO A 116 7.12 -0.21 11.35
N GLN A 117 6.73 -1.46 11.64
CA GLN A 117 7.33 -2.61 10.97
C GLN A 117 6.91 -2.69 9.51
N MET A 118 5.66 -2.34 9.17
CA MET A 118 5.19 -2.27 7.79
C MET A 118 5.96 -1.19 7.02
N THR A 119 6.10 0.00 7.61
CA THR A 119 6.92 1.08 7.03
C THR A 119 8.35 0.61 6.78
N ASN A 120 8.99 -0.02 7.78
CA ASN A 120 10.38 -0.49 7.70
C ASN A 120 10.60 -1.56 6.62
N LEU A 121 9.57 -2.36 6.28
CA LEU A 121 9.69 -3.31 5.17
C LEU A 121 10.00 -2.60 3.85
N VAL A 122 9.37 -1.46 3.60
CA VAL A 122 9.48 -0.75 2.31
C VAL A 122 10.59 0.29 2.31
N THR A 123 10.87 0.91 3.47
CA THR A 123 11.91 1.96 3.57
C THR A 123 13.31 1.40 3.76
N ASP A 124 13.45 0.14 4.22
CA ASP A 124 14.75 -0.43 4.58
C ASP A 124 14.92 -1.88 4.07
N ILE A 125 14.15 -2.84 4.59
CA ILE A 125 14.41 -4.28 4.38
C ILE A 125 14.26 -4.68 2.91
N TYR A 126 13.22 -4.19 2.23
CA TYR A 126 12.95 -4.45 0.83
C TYR A 126 12.97 -3.16 0.00
N ALA A 127 13.74 -2.13 0.44
CA ALA A 127 13.84 -0.85 -0.25
C ALA A 127 14.30 -1.02 -1.71
N ASP A 128 15.32 -1.85 -1.96
CA ASP A 128 15.80 -2.17 -3.30
C ASP A 128 14.70 -2.81 -4.17
N PHE A 129 13.91 -3.72 -3.60
CA PHE A 129 12.82 -4.37 -4.31
C PHE A 129 11.68 -3.38 -4.63
N ALA A 130 11.41 -2.48 -3.71
CA ALA A 130 10.41 -1.41 -3.84
C ALA A 130 10.92 -0.20 -4.65
N GLY A 131 12.16 -0.24 -5.18
CA GLY A 131 12.76 0.82 -5.97
C GLY A 131 12.97 2.11 -5.19
N HIS A 132 13.25 2.00 -3.90
CA HIS A 132 13.44 3.16 -3.00
C HIS A 132 12.25 4.13 -3.05
N LEU A 133 11.04 3.56 -3.09
CA LEU A 133 9.79 4.30 -3.26
C LEU A 133 9.69 5.55 -2.36
N TYR A 134 10.07 5.42 -1.10
CA TYR A 134 9.95 6.51 -0.13
C TYR A 134 11.12 7.51 -0.15
N ASP A 135 12.10 7.32 -1.05
CA ASP A 135 13.16 8.31 -1.32
C ASP A 135 12.72 9.32 -2.39
N ASP A 136 11.57 9.14 -3.04
CA ASP A 136 10.98 10.11 -3.98
C ASP A 136 10.61 11.40 -3.23
N GLU A 137 11.10 12.53 -3.69
CA GLU A 137 10.91 13.85 -3.06
C GLU A 137 9.45 14.29 -2.95
N ARG A 138 8.56 13.67 -3.72
CA ARG A 138 7.11 13.92 -3.67
C ARG A 138 6.43 13.21 -2.52
N ILE A 139 7.09 12.28 -1.83
CA ILE A 139 6.48 11.41 -0.82
C ILE A 139 7.01 11.73 0.56
N THR A 140 6.09 11.93 1.51
CA THR A 140 6.39 11.97 2.94
C THR A 140 5.66 10.84 3.64
N ILE A 141 6.41 9.98 4.35
CA ILE A 141 5.83 8.89 5.14
C ILE A 141 5.74 9.27 6.63
N TYR A 142 4.58 9.07 7.22
CA TYR A 142 4.31 9.30 8.64
C TYR A 142 3.92 7.99 9.31
N THR A 143 4.70 7.58 10.29
CA THR A 143 4.34 6.43 11.13
C THR A 143 3.50 6.91 12.31
N GLN A 144 2.20 6.93 12.12
CA GLN A 144 1.24 7.51 13.07
C GLN A 144 -0.15 6.90 12.88
N GLU A 145 -1.00 6.98 13.91
CA GLU A 145 -2.42 6.64 13.83
C GLU A 145 -3.16 7.69 12.99
N ALA A 146 -3.98 7.22 12.02
CA ALA A 146 -4.59 8.05 10.99
C ALA A 146 -5.51 9.17 11.54
N ARG A 147 -6.35 8.87 12.55
CA ARG A 147 -7.26 9.88 13.15
C ARG A 147 -6.46 10.97 13.86
N SER A 148 -5.38 10.57 14.55
CA SER A 148 -4.49 11.50 15.24
C SER A 148 -3.75 12.39 14.25
N PHE A 149 -3.31 11.83 13.12
CA PHE A 149 -2.71 12.59 12.03
C PHE A 149 -3.68 13.62 11.49
N VAL A 150 -4.88 13.20 11.08
CA VAL A 150 -5.90 14.10 10.52
C VAL A 150 -6.32 15.19 11.52
N ALA A 151 -6.45 14.85 12.81
CA ALA A 151 -6.83 15.82 13.83
C ALA A 151 -5.75 16.90 14.10
N GLN A 152 -4.48 16.61 13.79
CA GLN A 152 -3.35 17.52 14.01
C GLN A 152 -2.91 18.24 12.74
N SER A 153 -3.19 17.66 11.57
CA SER A 153 -2.81 18.25 10.29
C SER A 153 -3.54 19.58 10.09
N LYS A 154 -2.82 20.52 9.50
CA LYS A 154 -3.34 21.81 9.01
C LYS A 154 -3.31 21.90 7.49
N ASP A 155 -2.78 20.87 6.86
CA ASP A 155 -2.64 20.80 5.43
C ASP A 155 -4.00 20.55 4.76
N GLN A 156 -4.10 21.00 3.53
CA GLN A 156 -5.28 20.78 2.69
C GLN A 156 -4.88 19.81 1.58
N TYR A 157 -5.72 18.85 1.33
CA TYR A 157 -5.52 17.81 0.33
C TYR A 157 -6.56 17.89 -0.77
N ASP A 158 -6.14 17.70 -2.00
CA ASP A 158 -7.04 17.59 -3.15
C ASP A 158 -7.74 16.23 -3.18
N LEU A 159 -7.08 15.21 -2.65
CA LEU A 159 -7.61 13.85 -2.54
C LEU A 159 -7.20 13.22 -1.22
N ILE A 160 -8.17 12.63 -0.52
CA ILE A 160 -7.92 11.77 0.63
C ILE A 160 -8.26 10.35 0.22
N HIS A 161 -7.23 9.52 0.11
CA HIS A 161 -7.33 8.11 -0.23
C HIS A 161 -7.27 7.29 1.06
N VAL A 162 -8.37 6.62 1.39
CA VAL A 162 -8.40 5.65 2.48
C VAL A 162 -8.16 4.28 1.85
N ALA A 163 -7.01 3.69 2.16
CA ALA A 163 -6.65 2.36 1.66
C ALA A 163 -7.65 1.30 2.14
N LEU A 164 -7.69 0.17 1.43
CA LEU A 164 -8.45 -0.99 1.89
C LEU A 164 -7.82 -1.48 3.19
N LEU A 165 -8.47 -1.13 4.30
CA LEU A 165 -8.02 -1.51 5.64
C LEU A 165 -8.51 -2.93 5.95
N ASP A 166 -7.82 -3.94 5.44
CA ASP A 166 -8.07 -5.35 5.75
C ASP A 166 -7.56 -5.74 7.16
N SER A 167 -7.84 -4.91 8.14
CA SER A 167 -7.56 -5.28 9.53
C SER A 167 -8.74 -6.01 10.18
N PHE A 168 -9.21 -7.06 9.53
CA PHE A 168 -10.19 -7.99 10.13
C PHE A 168 -9.56 -8.92 11.18
N ALA A 169 -8.26 -8.81 11.42
CA ALA A 169 -7.54 -9.58 12.44
C ALA A 169 -8.06 -9.40 13.87
N THR A 170 -8.87 -8.38 14.10
CA THR A 170 -9.60 -8.18 15.35
C THR A 170 -11.05 -8.63 15.26
N SER A 171 -11.36 -9.52 14.37
CA SER A 171 -12.71 -9.80 13.90
C SER A 171 -13.69 -10.38 14.91
N SER A 172 -13.29 -10.82 16.09
CA SER A 172 -14.26 -11.04 17.18
C SER A 172 -14.74 -9.71 17.83
N SER A 173 -13.99 -8.64 17.67
CA SER A 173 -14.34 -7.28 18.10
C SER A 173 -14.60 -6.32 16.91
N GLY A 174 -14.15 -6.67 15.69
CA GLY A 174 -14.18 -5.79 14.53
C GLY A 174 -15.59 -5.43 14.04
N VAL A 175 -16.55 -6.35 14.20
CA VAL A 175 -17.95 -6.07 13.88
C VAL A 175 -18.54 -5.03 14.84
N GLN A 176 -18.05 -4.94 16.07
CA GLN A 176 -18.48 -3.95 17.05
C GLN A 176 -17.80 -2.59 16.84
N ALA A 177 -16.56 -2.56 16.34
CA ALA A 177 -15.85 -1.32 16.04
C ALA A 177 -16.42 -0.54 14.85
N LEU A 178 -17.14 -1.22 13.95
CA LEU A 178 -17.85 -0.57 12.84
C LEU A 178 -19.24 -0.05 13.22
N SER A 179 -19.70 -0.31 14.45
CA SER A 179 -21.02 0.12 14.95
C SER A 179 -20.96 1.30 15.93
N GLU A 180 -19.77 1.83 16.20
CA GLU A 180 -19.54 3.07 16.95
C GLU A 180 -19.09 4.20 16.01
#